data_a11973a3cf7507b60bf7e4b56b191c59
#
_entry.id   a11973a3cf7507b60bf7e4b56b191c59
#
_cell.length_a   1.000
_cell.length_b   1.000
_cell.length_c   1.000
_cell.angle_alpha   90.00
_cell.angle_beta   90.00
_cell.angle_gamma   90.00
#
_symmetry.space_group_name_H-M   'P 1'
#
loop_
_entity.id
_entity.type
_entity.pdbx_description
1 polymer ?
#
loop_
_entity_poly.entity_id
_entity_poly.type
_entity_poly.pdbx_seq_one_letter_code
_entity_poly.pdbx_strand_id
1 'polypeptide(L)'
;MPNGTNFLEKALLVQVETTKVRRILNFENSFEEFKDLAHSAGANVLGEIKGKQELASPRYFIQKGKLEEIKQEVHKNKIGLVIFNHALSPSQERNIERYLKARVLDRTGLILDIFARRAFSHIGKLQVELAQLSHLSTRLVRGWSHLERQKGGIGLRGPGETQLETDRRLIGNRIKALKKKLTKSHNQKSLNRYARKKGKNKIVALVGYTNAGKTTLFNALTGGEEYKADQLFATLDSVTRKNLSPGSRAILFTDTVGFISEIPTELIESFKTTLDDLRSADLLIHLVDVNDPEKELKQKEVIKILKDLNLNDIPQLLVNNKIDNLSAAKKQELEFQNPKDLYVSAEKN
;
A
#
# COMPACT_ATOMS: atom_id res chain seq x y z
N MET A 1 -28.69 4.28 3.78
CA MET A 1 -27.54 5.01 3.24
C MET A 1 -27.68 6.46 3.62
N PRO A 2 -26.84 7.03 4.49
CA PRO A 2 -26.85 8.47 4.70
C PRO A 2 -26.05 9.11 3.58
N ASN A 3 -26.64 10.11 2.95
CA ASN A 3 -26.01 10.98 1.96
C ASN A 3 -24.78 11.64 2.58
N GLY A 4 -23.59 11.11 2.28
CA GLY A 4 -22.35 11.69 2.72
C GLY A 4 -21.98 12.87 1.83
N THR A 5 -22.14 14.06 2.33
CA THR A 5 -21.31 15.19 1.94
C THR A 5 -19.87 14.77 2.19
N ASN A 6 -19.10 14.59 1.10
CA ASN A 6 -17.66 14.34 1.15
C ASN A 6 -16.95 15.58 1.71
N PHE A 7 -17.05 15.80 3.01
CA PHE A 7 -16.12 16.71 3.69
C PHE A 7 -14.76 15.97 3.74
N LEU A 8 -13.87 16.37 2.88
CA LEU A 8 -12.46 15.97 2.95
C LEU A 8 -11.96 16.31 4.36
N GLU A 9 -11.58 15.29 5.13
CA GLU A 9 -11.13 15.49 6.51
C GLU A 9 -9.83 16.30 6.51
N LYS A 10 -9.82 17.41 7.25
CA LYS A 10 -8.65 18.30 7.38
C LYS A 10 -7.52 17.55 8.05
N ALA A 11 -6.39 17.43 7.36
CA ALA A 11 -5.26 16.62 7.78
C ALA A 11 -3.98 17.44 7.90
N LEU A 12 -3.13 17.04 8.87
CA LEU A 12 -1.75 17.47 9.05
C LEU A 12 -0.83 16.29 8.78
N LEU A 13 0.15 16.47 7.91
CA LEU A 13 1.15 15.46 7.62
C LEU A 13 2.39 15.64 8.49
N VAL A 14 2.87 14.54 9.07
CA VAL A 14 4.03 14.54 9.95
C VAL A 14 5.04 13.48 9.51
N GLN A 15 6.26 13.92 9.23
CA GLN A 15 7.39 13.04 8.98
C GLN A 15 8.63 13.49 9.76
N VAL A 16 9.22 12.54 10.48
CA VAL A 16 10.43 12.78 11.26
C VAL A 16 11.51 11.78 10.84
N GLU A 17 12.66 12.27 10.40
CA GLU A 17 13.82 11.44 10.13
C GLU A 17 14.48 11.03 11.45
N THR A 18 14.76 9.73 11.59
CA THR A 18 15.52 9.20 12.74
C THR A 18 16.83 8.63 12.24
N THR A 19 17.94 8.96 12.89
CA THR A 19 19.29 8.54 12.45
C THR A 19 19.48 7.02 12.42
N LYS A 20 18.70 6.28 13.20
CA LYS A 20 18.78 4.80 13.27
C LYS A 20 17.95 4.07 12.21
N VAL A 21 16.96 4.71 11.61
CA VAL A 21 16.12 4.08 10.59
C VAL A 21 16.48 4.70 9.23
N ARG A 22 17.35 4.03 8.49
CA ARG A 22 17.58 4.37 7.08
C ARG A 22 16.34 3.98 6.30
N ARG A 23 15.66 4.95 5.72
CA ARG A 23 14.60 4.70 4.73
C ARG A 23 15.21 4.27 3.42
N ILE A 24 14.44 3.54 2.64
CA ILE A 24 14.81 3.12 1.28
C ILE A 24 14.92 4.36 0.39
N LEU A 25 13.93 5.24 0.45
CA LEU A 25 13.89 6.51 -0.25
C LEU A 25 14.57 7.62 0.59
N ASN A 26 15.11 8.62 -0.06
CA ASN A 26 15.57 9.81 0.64
C ASN A 26 14.39 10.53 1.34
N PHE A 27 14.70 11.43 2.28
CA PHE A 27 13.69 12.05 3.13
C PHE A 27 12.61 12.82 2.35
N GLU A 28 13.01 13.60 1.34
CA GLU A 28 12.08 14.41 0.55
C GLU A 28 11.21 13.55 -0.37
N ASN A 29 11.79 12.60 -1.09
CA ASN A 29 11.03 11.70 -1.97
C ASN A 29 10.07 10.81 -1.18
N SER A 30 10.49 10.36 0.02
CA SER A 30 9.60 9.65 0.94
C SER A 30 8.44 10.53 1.41
N PHE A 31 8.66 11.83 1.55
CA PHE A 31 7.62 12.77 1.93
C PHE A 31 6.64 13.06 0.79
N GLU A 32 7.14 13.22 -0.45
CA GLU A 32 6.28 13.38 -1.62
C GLU A 32 5.40 12.13 -1.85
N GLU A 33 5.98 10.93 -1.75
CA GLU A 33 5.20 9.68 -1.78
C GLU A 33 4.12 9.66 -0.68
N PHE A 34 4.44 10.15 0.50
CA PHE A 34 3.49 10.23 1.60
C PHE A 34 2.35 11.23 1.35
N LYS A 35 2.61 12.37 0.71
CA LYS A 35 1.57 13.30 0.26
C LYS A 35 0.63 12.64 -0.74
N ASP A 36 1.18 11.94 -1.71
CA ASP A 36 0.40 11.22 -2.71
C ASP A 36 -0.49 10.14 -2.06
N LEU A 37 0.00 9.46 -1.02
CA LEU A 37 -0.80 8.53 -0.22
C LEU A 37 -1.96 9.26 0.46
N ALA A 38 -1.70 10.39 1.14
CA ALA A 38 -2.73 11.15 1.83
C ALA A 38 -3.82 11.66 0.87
N HIS A 39 -3.41 12.16 -0.30
CA HIS A 39 -4.34 12.57 -1.36
C HIS A 39 -5.14 11.38 -1.91
N SER A 40 -4.50 10.23 -2.11
CA SER A 40 -5.16 9.00 -2.56
C SER A 40 -6.18 8.47 -1.54
N ALA A 41 -5.97 8.73 -0.26
CA ALA A 41 -6.93 8.47 0.81
C ALA A 41 -8.05 9.52 0.89
N GLY A 42 -7.98 10.61 0.10
CA GLY A 42 -8.95 11.70 0.11
C GLY A 42 -8.81 12.63 1.32
N ALA A 43 -7.60 12.80 1.86
CA ALA A 43 -7.33 13.77 2.89
C ALA A 43 -7.19 15.19 2.31
N ASN A 44 -7.73 16.19 3.02
CA ASN A 44 -7.47 17.61 2.74
C ASN A 44 -6.28 18.06 3.56
N VAL A 45 -5.09 18.05 2.97
CA VAL A 45 -3.84 18.39 3.63
C VAL A 45 -3.76 19.91 3.80
N LEU A 46 -3.80 20.39 5.05
CA LEU A 46 -3.73 21.81 5.41
C LEU A 46 -2.35 22.23 5.91
N GLY A 47 -1.49 21.28 6.25
CA GLY A 47 -0.17 21.59 6.77
C GLY A 47 0.75 20.39 6.73
N GLU A 48 2.05 20.67 6.84
CA GLU A 48 3.13 19.70 6.77
C GLU A 48 4.14 20.01 7.87
N ILE A 49 4.51 19.00 8.65
CA ILE A 49 5.55 19.12 9.66
C ILE A 49 6.64 18.10 9.40
N LYS A 50 7.82 18.59 9.09
CA LYS A 50 9.03 17.80 8.90
C LYS A 50 9.97 18.00 10.09
N GLY A 51 10.77 16.99 10.43
CA GLY A 51 11.74 17.09 11.49
C GLY A 51 12.83 16.04 11.41
N LYS A 52 13.89 16.26 12.23
CA LYS A 52 14.96 15.28 12.41
C LYS A 52 15.15 15.05 13.91
N GLN A 53 15.42 13.82 14.29
CA GLN A 53 15.73 13.44 15.66
C GLN A 53 16.67 12.24 15.66
N GLU A 54 17.43 12.06 16.72
CA GLU A 54 18.34 10.91 16.81
C GLU A 54 17.58 9.62 17.09
N LEU A 55 16.66 9.65 18.03
CA LEU A 55 15.92 8.49 18.50
C LEU A 55 14.43 8.80 18.60
N ALA A 56 13.63 7.79 18.25
CA ALA A 56 12.20 7.83 18.49
C ALA A 56 11.90 7.81 20.00
N SER A 57 11.01 8.69 20.45
CA SER A 57 10.54 8.69 21.83
C SER A 57 9.68 7.43 22.07
N PRO A 58 9.93 6.67 23.15
CA PRO A 58 9.10 5.50 23.47
C PRO A 58 7.63 5.86 23.70
N ARG A 59 7.35 7.06 24.23
CA ARG A 59 5.99 7.48 24.59
C ARG A 59 5.21 8.10 23.44
N TYR A 60 5.86 8.91 22.60
CA TYR A 60 5.18 9.73 21.58
C TYR A 60 5.77 9.56 20.17
N PHE A 61 6.75 8.69 19.97
CA PHE A 61 7.55 8.57 18.75
C PHE A 61 8.41 9.82 18.47
N ILE A 62 7.82 10.99 18.55
CA ILE A 62 8.46 12.30 18.34
C ILE A 62 8.86 12.96 19.67
N GLN A 63 9.79 13.93 19.61
CA GLN A 63 10.21 14.71 20.77
C GLN A 63 9.14 15.73 21.18
N LYS A 64 9.17 16.15 22.48
CA LYS A 64 8.14 17.04 23.05
C LYS A 64 7.99 18.36 22.29
N GLY A 65 9.10 19.00 21.88
CA GLY A 65 9.05 20.27 21.14
C GLY A 65 8.29 20.13 19.81
N LYS A 66 8.54 19.06 19.07
CA LYS A 66 7.84 18.79 17.82
C LYS A 66 6.36 18.44 18.07
N LEU A 67 6.06 17.74 19.17
CA LEU A 67 4.68 17.42 19.55
C LEU A 67 3.88 18.69 19.90
N GLU A 68 4.51 19.69 20.53
CA GLU A 68 3.86 20.97 20.82
C GLU A 68 3.62 21.80 19.55
N GLU A 69 4.58 21.80 18.61
CA GLU A 69 4.42 22.41 17.28
C GLU A 69 3.20 21.81 16.54
N ILE A 70 3.08 20.50 16.53
CA ILE A 70 1.92 19.79 15.93
C ILE A 70 0.63 20.23 16.62
N LYS A 71 0.62 20.32 17.94
CA LYS A 71 -0.57 20.73 18.70
C LYS A 71 -1.01 22.15 18.36
N GLN A 72 -0.06 23.08 18.22
CA GLN A 72 -0.35 24.45 17.82
C GLN A 72 -0.98 24.51 16.42
N GLU A 73 -0.46 23.77 15.43
CA GLU A 73 -1.02 23.68 14.09
C GLU A 73 -2.41 23.02 14.07
N VAL A 74 -2.61 21.96 14.85
CA VAL A 74 -3.92 21.29 15.01
C VAL A 74 -4.97 22.27 15.52
N HIS A 75 -4.65 23.06 16.56
CA HIS A 75 -5.58 24.03 17.12
C HIS A 75 -5.82 25.22 16.19
N LYS A 76 -4.77 25.79 15.61
CA LYS A 76 -4.84 26.94 14.71
C LYS A 76 -5.72 26.68 13.50
N ASN A 77 -5.57 25.53 12.85
CA ASN A 77 -6.25 25.18 11.61
C ASN A 77 -7.48 24.29 11.82
N LYS A 78 -7.84 23.99 13.08
CA LYS A 78 -8.95 23.09 13.45
C LYS A 78 -8.85 21.75 12.69
N ILE A 79 -7.69 21.12 12.78
CA ILE A 79 -7.37 19.85 12.12
C ILE A 79 -7.95 18.71 12.95
N GLY A 80 -8.69 17.81 12.30
CA GLY A 80 -9.29 16.63 12.93
C GLY A 80 -8.40 15.39 12.85
N LEU A 81 -7.47 15.34 11.87
CA LEU A 81 -6.67 14.16 11.57
C LEU A 81 -5.18 14.52 11.46
N VAL A 82 -4.32 13.82 12.18
CA VAL A 82 -2.86 13.92 12.04
C VAL A 82 -2.32 12.60 11.50
N ILE A 83 -1.64 12.64 10.37
CA ILE A 83 -1.12 11.46 9.69
C ILE A 83 0.39 11.42 9.84
N PHE A 84 0.92 10.28 10.28
CA PHE A 84 2.35 10.04 10.46
C PHE A 84 2.88 9.15 9.34
N ASN A 85 3.96 9.58 8.68
CA ASN A 85 4.66 8.74 7.71
C ASN A 85 5.55 7.68 8.40
N HIS A 86 5.07 7.08 9.45
CA HIS A 86 5.78 6.08 10.27
C HIS A 86 4.80 5.05 10.78
N ALA A 87 5.29 3.84 11.06
CA ALA A 87 4.53 2.89 11.85
C ALA A 87 4.60 3.29 13.33
N LEU A 88 3.47 3.54 13.95
CA LEU A 88 3.36 3.88 15.36
C LEU A 88 2.97 2.65 16.18
N SER A 89 3.56 2.51 17.37
CA SER A 89 3.03 1.52 18.31
C SER A 89 1.64 1.96 18.82
N PRO A 90 0.78 1.02 19.21
CA PRO A 90 -0.57 1.35 19.71
C PRO A 90 -0.56 2.29 20.93
N SER A 91 0.50 2.21 21.76
CA SER A 91 0.67 3.12 22.89
C SER A 91 1.08 4.53 22.46
N GLN A 92 1.95 4.66 21.46
CA GLN A 92 2.34 5.95 20.91
C GLN A 92 1.16 6.67 20.27
N GLU A 93 0.43 5.99 19.39
CA GLU A 93 -0.75 6.52 18.72
C GLU A 93 -1.76 7.07 19.74
N ARG A 94 -2.17 6.27 20.70
CA ARG A 94 -3.10 6.69 21.76
C ARG A 94 -2.57 7.86 22.60
N ASN A 95 -1.28 7.86 22.94
CA ASN A 95 -0.69 8.95 23.72
C ASN A 95 -0.68 10.26 22.92
N ILE A 96 -0.40 10.18 21.61
CA ILE A 96 -0.45 11.34 20.70
C ILE A 96 -1.88 11.82 20.56
N GLU A 97 -2.86 10.95 20.31
CA GLU A 97 -4.29 11.32 20.21
C GLU A 97 -4.79 12.05 21.45
N ARG A 98 -4.47 11.51 22.63
CA ARG A 98 -4.85 12.13 23.91
C ARG A 98 -4.24 13.51 24.11
N TYR A 99 -3.00 13.68 23.63
CA TYR A 99 -2.28 14.96 23.77
C TYR A 99 -2.77 16.00 22.77
N LEU A 100 -2.98 15.61 21.52
CA LEU A 100 -3.41 16.49 20.43
C LEU A 100 -4.92 16.76 20.44
N LYS A 101 -5.71 15.85 21.04
CA LYS A 101 -7.17 15.81 20.94
C LYS A 101 -7.68 15.75 19.48
N ALA A 102 -6.92 15.08 18.62
CA ALA A 102 -7.21 14.82 17.21
C ALA A 102 -6.95 13.35 16.93
N ARG A 103 -7.61 12.80 15.91
CA ARG A 103 -7.34 11.44 15.43
C ARG A 103 -5.91 11.37 14.92
N VAL A 104 -5.27 10.23 15.17
CA VAL A 104 -3.94 9.94 14.65
C VAL A 104 -4.02 8.71 13.74
N LEU A 105 -3.38 8.80 12.61
CA LEU A 105 -3.26 7.71 11.65
C LEU A 105 -1.79 7.49 11.32
N ASP A 106 -1.32 6.27 11.39
CA ASP A 106 0.02 5.91 10.96
C ASP A 106 0.05 5.51 9.48
N ARG A 107 1.25 5.35 8.91
CA ARG A 107 1.43 4.95 7.50
C ARG A 107 0.69 3.66 7.18
N THR A 108 0.71 2.68 8.08
CA THR A 108 0.01 1.40 7.90
C THR A 108 -1.50 1.59 7.79
N GLY A 109 -2.08 2.35 8.71
CA GLY A 109 -3.51 2.67 8.70
C GLY A 109 -3.90 3.45 7.44
N LEU A 110 -3.08 4.41 7.01
CA LEU A 110 -3.31 5.18 5.78
C LEU A 110 -3.39 4.28 4.54
N ILE A 111 -2.43 3.36 4.38
CA ILE A 111 -2.42 2.42 3.26
C ILE A 111 -3.66 1.49 3.32
N LEU A 112 -4.03 1.02 4.51
CA LEU A 112 -5.23 0.20 4.70
C LEU A 112 -6.51 0.95 4.33
N ASP A 113 -6.61 2.24 4.65
CA ASP A 113 -7.77 3.06 4.28
C ASP A 113 -7.86 3.29 2.75
N ILE A 114 -6.73 3.50 2.08
CA ILE A 114 -6.68 3.58 0.61
C ILE A 114 -7.21 2.26 0.00
N PHE A 115 -6.73 1.13 0.50
CA PHE A 115 -7.15 -0.17 0.00
C PHE A 115 -8.63 -0.45 0.26
N ALA A 116 -9.17 -0.03 1.41
CA ALA A 116 -10.59 -0.17 1.70
C ALA A 116 -11.48 0.59 0.71
N ARG A 117 -11.03 1.75 0.24
CA ARG A 117 -11.74 2.55 -0.77
C ARG A 117 -11.60 1.99 -2.19
N ARG A 118 -10.48 1.30 -2.48
CA ARG A 118 -10.14 0.79 -3.82
C ARG A 118 -10.57 -0.67 -4.07
N ALA A 119 -10.94 -1.42 -3.04
CA ALA A 119 -11.39 -2.79 -3.17
C ALA A 119 -12.80 -2.84 -3.78
N PHE A 120 -12.91 -3.28 -5.03
CA PHE A 120 -14.20 -3.43 -5.70
C PHE A 120 -14.66 -4.89 -5.71
N SER A 121 -13.75 -5.84 -5.92
CA SER A 121 -14.09 -7.25 -5.94
C SER A 121 -14.50 -7.77 -4.56
N HIS A 122 -15.34 -8.80 -4.54
CA HIS A 122 -15.71 -9.45 -3.28
C HIS A 122 -14.49 -10.00 -2.53
N ILE A 123 -13.53 -10.56 -3.27
CA ILE A 123 -12.30 -11.12 -2.69
C ILE A 123 -11.40 -10.00 -2.16
N GLY A 124 -11.19 -8.93 -2.95
CA GLY A 124 -10.43 -7.77 -2.50
C GLY A 124 -10.99 -7.16 -1.22
N LYS A 125 -12.31 -7.01 -1.12
CA LYS A 125 -12.98 -6.54 0.11
C LYS A 125 -12.71 -7.45 1.32
N LEU A 126 -12.77 -8.78 1.13
CA LEU A 126 -12.46 -9.73 2.21
C LEU A 126 -10.98 -9.68 2.63
N GLN A 127 -10.07 -9.44 1.69
CA GLN A 127 -8.63 -9.31 1.95
C GLN A 127 -8.33 -8.02 2.73
N VAL A 128 -8.91 -6.91 2.32
CA VAL A 128 -8.76 -5.63 3.03
C VAL A 128 -9.37 -5.71 4.42
N GLU A 129 -10.57 -6.29 4.58
CA GLU A 129 -11.19 -6.51 5.88
C GLU A 129 -10.30 -7.36 6.79
N LEU A 130 -9.68 -8.43 6.24
CA LEU A 130 -8.74 -9.27 6.98
C LEU A 130 -7.53 -8.47 7.44
N ALA A 131 -6.92 -7.65 6.57
CA ALA A 131 -5.77 -6.82 6.91
C ALA A 131 -6.10 -5.78 7.99
N GLN A 132 -7.25 -5.08 7.84
CA GLN A 132 -7.71 -4.10 8.82
C GLN A 132 -7.98 -4.74 10.18
N LEU A 133 -8.66 -5.89 10.24
CA LEU A 133 -8.92 -6.58 11.49
C LEU A 133 -7.65 -7.15 12.12
N SER A 134 -6.69 -7.63 11.32
CA SER A 134 -5.39 -8.08 11.80
C SER A 134 -4.63 -6.92 12.45
N HIS A 135 -4.57 -5.78 11.77
CA HIS A 135 -3.96 -4.56 12.29
C HIS A 135 -4.65 -4.08 13.58
N LEU A 136 -5.98 -4.01 13.60
CA LEU A 136 -6.75 -3.63 14.77
C LEU A 136 -6.52 -4.60 15.95
N SER A 137 -6.45 -5.89 15.69
CA SER A 137 -6.22 -6.92 16.72
C SER A 137 -4.89 -6.71 17.45
N THR A 138 -3.81 -6.33 16.74
CA THR A 138 -2.50 -6.01 17.36
C THR A 138 -2.58 -4.76 18.25
N ARG A 139 -3.45 -3.80 17.89
CA ARG A 139 -3.65 -2.55 18.64
C ARG A 139 -4.47 -2.76 19.91
N LEU A 140 -5.45 -3.62 19.89
CA LEU A 140 -6.24 -3.97 21.07
C LEU A 140 -5.40 -4.67 22.15
N VAL A 141 -4.48 -5.56 21.77
CA VAL A 141 -3.64 -6.32 22.74
C VAL A 141 -2.66 -5.41 23.48
N ARG A 142 -1.99 -4.51 22.79
CA ARG A 142 -0.93 -3.66 23.34
C ARG A 142 -1.44 -2.35 23.93
N GLY A 143 -2.65 -1.94 23.58
CA GLY A 143 -3.22 -0.66 24.00
C GLY A 143 -3.76 -0.63 25.43
N TRP A 144 -4.07 -1.79 26.03
CA TRP A 144 -4.87 -1.88 27.27
C TRP A 144 -4.14 -2.54 28.43
N SER A 145 -2.95 -3.09 28.23
CA SER A 145 -2.16 -3.71 29.30
C SER A 145 -1.82 -2.77 30.46
N HIS A 146 -1.90 -1.45 30.26
CA HIS A 146 -1.71 -0.46 31.33
C HIS A 146 -2.96 -0.20 32.18
N LEU A 147 -4.18 -0.47 31.67
CA LEU A 147 -5.41 -0.34 32.45
C LEU A 147 -5.60 -1.50 33.42
N GLU A 148 -5.10 -2.68 33.10
CA GLU A 148 -5.10 -3.85 33.99
C GLU A 148 -4.25 -3.61 35.25
N ARG A 149 -3.21 -2.79 35.17
CA ARG A 149 -2.33 -2.48 36.30
C ARG A 149 -2.83 -1.33 37.19
N GLN A 150 -3.80 -0.53 36.73
CA GLN A 150 -4.29 0.63 37.49
C GLN A 150 -5.48 0.36 38.43
N LYS A 151 -6.15 -0.78 38.31
CA LYS A 151 -7.17 -1.21 39.28
C LYS A 151 -6.72 -2.52 39.91
N GLY A 152 -5.84 -2.39 40.90
CA GLY A 152 -5.33 -3.49 41.65
C GLY A 152 -6.40 -4.10 42.57
N GLY A 153 -6.32 -5.36 42.76
CA GLY A 153 -7.09 -6.19 43.65
C GLY A 153 -7.18 -7.58 43.07
N ILE A 154 -6.59 -8.53 43.72
CA ILE A 154 -6.70 -9.96 43.42
C ILE A 154 -8.20 -10.31 43.38
N GLY A 155 -8.78 -10.55 42.19
CA GLY A 155 -10.11 -11.14 42.05
C GLY A 155 -11.26 -10.27 41.54
N LEU A 156 -11.07 -8.95 41.24
CA LEU A 156 -12.16 -8.13 40.71
C LEU A 156 -11.95 -7.86 39.19
N ARG A 157 -12.57 -8.68 38.35
CA ARG A 157 -12.78 -8.40 36.92
C ARG A 157 -13.74 -7.22 36.78
N GLY A 158 -13.22 -6.05 36.37
CA GLY A 158 -14.07 -4.90 36.08
C GLY A 158 -14.86 -5.09 34.77
N PRO A 159 -16.03 -4.42 34.59
CA PRO A 159 -16.86 -4.53 33.38
C PRO A 159 -16.11 -4.13 32.08
N GLY A 160 -15.01 -3.36 32.16
CA GLY A 160 -14.17 -3.02 31.01
C GLY A 160 -13.27 -4.16 30.51
N GLU A 161 -12.83 -5.08 31.39
CA GLU A 161 -12.04 -6.26 30.99
C GLU A 161 -12.89 -7.25 30.19
N THR A 162 -14.14 -7.46 30.59
CA THR A 162 -15.06 -8.38 29.89
C THR A 162 -15.43 -7.86 28.49
N GLN A 163 -15.55 -6.55 28.30
CA GLN A 163 -15.83 -5.98 27.01
C GLN A 163 -14.67 -6.13 26.02
N LEU A 164 -13.44 -5.87 26.46
CA LEU A 164 -12.25 -6.06 25.64
C LEU A 164 -12.01 -7.52 25.25
N GLU A 165 -12.19 -8.42 26.20
CA GLU A 165 -12.02 -9.84 25.95
C GLU A 165 -13.07 -10.34 24.95
N THR A 166 -14.28 -9.80 25.07
CA THR A 166 -15.38 -10.05 24.11
C THR A 166 -15.02 -9.50 22.73
N ASP A 167 -14.57 -8.26 22.63
CA ASP A 167 -14.17 -7.64 21.35
C ASP A 167 -13.02 -8.40 20.70
N ARG A 168 -12.00 -8.78 21.45
CA ARG A 168 -10.88 -9.63 20.95
C ARG A 168 -11.38 -10.97 20.42
N ARG A 169 -12.30 -11.62 21.12
CA ARG A 169 -12.89 -12.88 20.69
C ARG A 169 -13.71 -12.71 19.42
N LEU A 170 -14.50 -11.67 19.32
CA LEU A 170 -15.30 -11.35 18.11
C LEU A 170 -14.39 -11.10 16.90
N ILE A 171 -13.35 -10.27 17.06
CA ILE A 171 -12.37 -9.99 16.01
C ILE A 171 -11.61 -11.25 15.62
N GLY A 172 -11.15 -12.05 16.61
CA GLY A 172 -10.48 -13.31 16.35
C GLY A 172 -11.35 -14.31 15.58
N ASN A 173 -12.64 -14.40 15.93
CA ASN A 173 -13.61 -15.23 15.21
C ASN A 173 -13.84 -14.72 13.78
N ARG A 174 -13.93 -13.40 13.60
CA ARG A 174 -14.11 -12.80 12.27
C ARG A 174 -12.88 -13.05 11.39
N ILE A 175 -11.65 -12.88 11.92
CA ILE A 175 -10.41 -13.20 11.22
C ILE A 175 -10.38 -14.67 10.77
N LYS A 176 -10.74 -15.61 11.65
CA LYS A 176 -10.82 -17.05 11.31
C LYS A 176 -11.83 -17.31 10.19
N ALA A 177 -13.01 -16.69 10.26
CA ALA A 177 -14.04 -16.83 9.25
C ALA A 177 -13.61 -16.26 7.87
N LEU A 178 -12.93 -15.11 7.87
CA LEU A 178 -12.38 -14.49 6.66
C LEU A 178 -11.29 -15.35 6.04
N LYS A 179 -10.34 -15.85 6.84
CA LYS A 179 -9.29 -16.77 6.36
C LYS A 179 -9.90 -18.01 5.70
N LYS A 180 -10.92 -18.62 6.31
CA LYS A 180 -11.63 -19.78 5.73
C LYS A 180 -12.28 -19.45 4.39
N LYS A 181 -12.95 -18.30 4.27
CA LYS A 181 -13.56 -17.83 3.01
C LYS A 181 -12.51 -17.59 1.93
N LEU A 182 -11.43 -16.93 2.26
CA LEU A 182 -10.31 -16.66 1.34
C LEU A 182 -9.64 -17.95 0.87
N THR A 183 -9.39 -18.91 1.77
CA THR A 183 -8.84 -20.23 1.39
C THR A 183 -9.76 -20.97 0.40
N LYS A 184 -11.08 -20.96 0.64
CA LYS A 184 -12.05 -21.58 -0.28
C LYS A 184 -12.00 -20.91 -1.66
N SER A 185 -11.96 -19.58 -1.69
CA SER A 185 -11.87 -18.81 -2.93
C SER A 185 -10.55 -19.04 -3.68
N HIS A 186 -9.44 -19.14 -2.94
CA HIS A 186 -8.12 -19.47 -3.49
C HIS A 186 -8.11 -20.87 -4.16
N ASN A 187 -8.68 -21.87 -3.51
CA ASN A 187 -8.76 -23.23 -4.07
C ASN A 187 -9.57 -23.22 -5.38
N GLN A 188 -10.66 -22.46 -5.45
CA GLN A 188 -11.46 -22.34 -6.66
C GLN A 188 -10.72 -21.60 -7.78
N LYS A 189 -9.99 -20.52 -7.46
CA LYS A 189 -9.11 -19.83 -8.41
C LYS A 189 -7.97 -20.72 -8.89
N SER A 190 -7.40 -21.59 -8.05
CA SER A 190 -6.32 -22.51 -8.42
C SER A 190 -6.78 -23.56 -9.42
N LEU A 191 -8.00 -24.07 -9.30
CA LEU A 191 -8.62 -24.98 -10.28
C LEU A 191 -8.81 -24.28 -11.64
N ASN A 192 -9.30 -23.06 -11.64
CA ASN A 192 -9.46 -22.24 -12.84
C ASN A 192 -8.11 -21.89 -13.50
N ARG A 193 -7.03 -21.72 -12.70
CA ARG A 193 -5.65 -21.56 -13.19
C ARG A 193 -5.13 -22.81 -13.89
N TYR A 194 -5.34 -23.97 -13.29
CA TYR A 194 -4.95 -25.24 -13.91
C TYR A 194 -5.62 -25.45 -15.26
N ALA A 195 -6.91 -25.12 -15.38
CA ALA A 195 -7.63 -25.16 -16.65
C ALA A 195 -7.05 -24.16 -17.69
N ARG A 196 -6.64 -22.96 -17.27
CA ARG A 196 -5.97 -21.98 -18.14
C ARG A 196 -4.56 -22.41 -18.56
N LYS A 197 -3.78 -23.05 -17.69
CA LYS A 197 -2.47 -23.62 -18.03
C LYS A 197 -2.55 -24.75 -19.06
N LYS A 198 -3.65 -25.51 -19.10
CA LYS A 198 -3.91 -26.47 -20.18
C LYS A 198 -4.24 -25.79 -21.52
N GLY A 199 -4.67 -24.54 -21.51
CA GLY A 199 -4.86 -23.72 -22.70
C GLY A 199 -3.51 -23.30 -23.28
N LYS A 200 -3.45 -23.11 -24.61
CA LYS A 200 -2.25 -22.68 -25.34
C LYS A 200 -1.90 -21.16 -25.13
N ASN A 201 -2.61 -20.46 -24.25
CA ASN A 201 -2.45 -19.02 -24.03
C ASN A 201 -1.29 -18.73 -23.07
N LYS A 202 -0.44 -17.79 -23.43
CA LYS A 202 0.62 -17.30 -22.57
C LYS A 202 0.08 -16.19 -21.65
N ILE A 203 0.54 -16.16 -20.41
CA ILE A 203 0.13 -15.17 -19.40
C ILE A 203 1.31 -14.25 -19.11
N VAL A 204 1.11 -12.96 -19.30
CA VAL A 204 2.08 -11.91 -19.00
C VAL A 204 1.52 -11.01 -17.91
N ALA A 205 2.23 -10.86 -16.79
CA ALA A 205 1.78 -10.00 -15.71
C ALA A 205 2.63 -8.73 -15.63
N LEU A 206 1.97 -7.60 -15.41
CA LEU A 206 2.62 -6.31 -15.21
C LEU A 206 2.92 -6.12 -13.74
N VAL A 207 4.18 -5.89 -13.40
CA VAL A 207 4.64 -5.60 -12.04
C VAL A 207 5.45 -4.31 -12.03
N GLY A 208 5.56 -3.67 -10.88
CA GLY A 208 6.34 -2.45 -10.74
C GLY A 208 5.79 -1.55 -9.64
N TYR A 209 6.50 -0.49 -9.37
CA TYR A 209 6.15 0.46 -8.33
C TYR A 209 4.82 1.16 -8.64
N THR A 210 4.16 1.75 -7.63
CA THR A 210 2.98 2.60 -7.87
C THR A 210 3.33 3.73 -8.83
N ASN A 211 2.37 4.14 -9.64
CA ASN A 211 2.54 5.19 -10.66
C ASN A 211 3.61 4.93 -11.75
N ALA A 212 4.14 3.71 -11.92
CA ALA A 212 5.04 3.36 -13.03
C ALA A 212 4.33 3.26 -14.40
N GLY A 213 3.00 3.38 -14.45
CA GLY A 213 2.21 3.34 -15.68
C GLY A 213 1.70 1.95 -16.07
N LYS A 214 1.59 0.99 -15.11
CA LYS A 214 1.12 -0.38 -15.37
C LYS A 214 -0.25 -0.44 -16.02
N THR A 215 -1.25 0.21 -15.44
CA THR A 215 -2.62 0.24 -15.94
C THR A 215 -2.70 0.97 -17.29
N THR A 216 -1.90 1.99 -17.51
CA THR A 216 -1.81 2.69 -18.78
C THR A 216 -1.30 1.76 -19.88
N LEU A 217 -0.19 1.05 -19.61
CA LEU A 217 0.35 0.07 -20.56
C LEU A 217 -0.62 -1.11 -20.78
N PHE A 218 -1.27 -1.59 -19.71
CA PHE A 218 -2.28 -2.63 -19.82
C PHE A 218 -3.42 -2.24 -20.77
N ASN A 219 -3.94 -1.02 -20.63
CA ASN A 219 -5.00 -0.52 -21.51
C ASN A 219 -4.52 -0.39 -22.96
N ALA A 220 -3.30 0.12 -23.19
CA ALA A 220 -2.71 0.20 -24.52
C ALA A 220 -2.59 -1.17 -25.20
N LEU A 221 -2.17 -2.21 -24.45
CA LEU A 221 -1.97 -3.56 -24.97
C LEU A 221 -3.27 -4.34 -25.17
N THR A 222 -4.34 -4.02 -24.42
CA THR A 222 -5.58 -4.79 -24.39
C THR A 222 -6.79 -4.04 -24.95
N GLY A 223 -6.65 -2.76 -25.31
CA GLY A 223 -7.77 -1.90 -25.69
C GLY A 223 -8.78 -1.67 -24.58
N GLY A 224 -8.36 -1.85 -23.34
CA GLY A 224 -9.21 -1.66 -22.18
C GLY A 224 -9.33 -0.20 -21.78
N GLU A 225 -10.38 0.10 -21.02
CA GLU A 225 -10.62 1.41 -20.40
C GLU A 225 -10.59 1.27 -18.87
N GLU A 226 -9.62 0.49 -18.33
CA GLU A 226 -9.47 0.44 -16.88
C GLU A 226 -9.13 1.82 -16.34
N TYR A 227 -9.60 2.08 -15.13
CA TYR A 227 -9.47 3.38 -14.48
C TYR A 227 -8.00 3.81 -14.38
N LYS A 228 -7.64 4.84 -15.14
CA LYS A 228 -6.34 5.50 -15.06
C LYS A 228 -6.46 6.66 -14.10
N ALA A 229 -5.63 6.70 -13.07
CA ALA A 229 -5.51 7.85 -12.21
C ALA A 229 -4.05 8.05 -11.82
N ASP A 230 -3.63 9.30 -11.78
CA ASP A 230 -2.38 9.71 -11.12
C ASP A 230 -2.52 9.62 -9.61
N GLN A 231 -2.99 8.48 -9.15
CA GLN A 231 -3.19 8.18 -7.73
C GLN A 231 -2.55 6.85 -7.40
N LEU A 232 -1.93 6.79 -6.23
CA LEU A 232 -1.32 5.56 -5.77
C LEU A 232 -2.39 4.47 -5.58
N PHE A 233 -2.05 3.23 -5.94
CA PHE A 233 -2.95 2.07 -5.90
C PHE A 233 -4.23 2.24 -6.74
N ALA A 234 -4.10 2.79 -7.96
CA ALA A 234 -5.22 2.87 -8.89
C ALA A 234 -5.85 1.49 -9.15
N THR A 235 -5.02 0.46 -9.28
CA THR A 235 -5.43 -0.95 -9.41
C THR A 235 -5.13 -1.70 -8.11
N LEU A 236 -6.16 -2.28 -7.49
CA LEU A 236 -6.03 -3.16 -6.33
C LEU A 236 -6.40 -4.61 -6.69
N ASP A 237 -7.48 -4.79 -7.41
CA ASP A 237 -7.92 -6.09 -7.90
C ASP A 237 -7.23 -6.41 -9.22
N SER A 238 -6.62 -7.60 -9.35
CA SER A 238 -5.97 -8.01 -10.60
C SER A 238 -7.00 -8.20 -11.73
N VAL A 239 -6.75 -7.57 -12.86
CA VAL A 239 -7.59 -7.67 -14.06
C VAL A 239 -6.80 -8.39 -15.15
N THR A 240 -7.42 -9.40 -15.79
CA THR A 240 -6.80 -10.14 -16.90
C THR A 240 -7.60 -9.96 -18.18
N ARG A 241 -6.94 -9.55 -19.26
CA ARG A 241 -7.53 -9.37 -20.59
C ARG A 241 -6.64 -9.97 -21.68
N LYS A 242 -7.26 -10.26 -22.81
CA LYS A 242 -6.57 -10.75 -24.01
C LYS A 242 -6.01 -9.57 -24.80
N ASN A 243 -4.86 -9.76 -25.46
CA ASN A 243 -4.29 -8.76 -26.36
C ASN A 243 -5.17 -8.52 -27.60
N LEU A 244 -5.02 -7.35 -28.20
CA LEU A 244 -5.79 -6.91 -29.36
C LEU A 244 -5.25 -7.42 -30.70
N SER A 245 -3.99 -7.89 -30.77
CA SER A 245 -3.33 -8.21 -32.04
C SER A 245 -4.04 -9.33 -32.81
N PRO A 246 -4.66 -9.05 -33.97
CA PRO A 246 -5.29 -10.09 -34.79
C PRO A 246 -4.24 -11.05 -35.36
N GLY A 247 -4.53 -12.36 -35.36
CA GLY A 247 -3.68 -13.38 -35.98
C GLY A 247 -2.51 -13.89 -35.13
N SER A 248 -2.19 -13.27 -33.99
CA SER A 248 -1.17 -13.76 -33.04
C SER A 248 -1.77 -14.79 -32.06
N ARG A 249 -0.89 -15.62 -31.46
CA ARG A 249 -1.30 -16.45 -30.32
C ARG A 249 -1.86 -15.57 -29.23
N ALA A 250 -2.98 -15.95 -28.62
CA ALA A 250 -3.60 -15.18 -27.56
C ALA A 250 -2.65 -15.06 -26.37
N ILE A 251 -2.26 -13.83 -26.07
CA ILE A 251 -1.54 -13.48 -24.85
C ILE A 251 -2.53 -12.86 -23.88
N LEU A 252 -2.53 -13.33 -22.64
CA LEU A 252 -3.32 -12.79 -21.57
C LEU A 252 -2.44 -11.83 -20.76
N PHE A 253 -2.78 -10.56 -20.75
CA PHE A 253 -2.14 -9.57 -19.89
C PHE A 253 -2.89 -9.47 -18.57
N THR A 254 -2.15 -9.36 -17.49
CA THR A 254 -2.71 -9.17 -16.14
C THR A 254 -2.13 -7.90 -15.54
N ASP A 255 -2.98 -6.92 -15.24
CA ASP A 255 -2.63 -5.76 -14.43
C ASP A 255 -2.69 -6.13 -12.95
N THR A 256 -1.73 -5.64 -12.17
CA THR A 256 -1.60 -5.99 -10.75
C THR A 256 -1.47 -4.74 -9.87
N VAL A 257 -1.66 -4.93 -8.58
CA VAL A 257 -1.43 -3.88 -7.57
C VAL A 257 -0.01 -3.33 -7.67
N GLY A 258 0.14 -2.02 -7.59
CA GLY A 258 1.45 -1.37 -7.53
C GLY A 258 2.14 -1.61 -6.20
N PHE A 259 3.45 -1.83 -6.25
CA PHE A 259 4.26 -1.88 -5.03
C PHE A 259 4.59 -0.47 -4.54
N ILE A 260 4.84 -0.34 -3.26
CA ILE A 260 5.24 0.89 -2.58
C ILE A 260 6.30 0.57 -1.53
N SER A 261 7.05 1.57 -1.09
CA SER A 261 7.99 1.40 0.02
C SER A 261 7.27 1.04 1.32
N GLU A 262 7.92 0.23 2.14
CA GLU A 262 7.45 -0.11 3.49
C GLU A 262 5.99 -0.65 3.52
N ILE A 263 5.65 -1.56 2.58
CA ILE A 263 4.33 -2.22 2.59
C ILE A 263 4.14 -2.97 3.92
N PRO A 264 3.03 -2.76 4.64
CA PRO A 264 2.74 -3.51 5.87
C PRO A 264 2.68 -5.01 5.64
N THR A 265 3.27 -5.79 6.56
CA THR A 265 3.30 -7.27 6.48
C THR A 265 1.91 -7.87 6.47
N GLU A 266 0.97 -7.28 7.22
CA GLU A 266 -0.44 -7.68 7.25
C GLU A 266 -1.11 -7.58 5.88
N LEU A 267 -0.70 -6.58 5.08
CA LEU A 267 -1.16 -6.43 3.70
C LEU A 267 -0.55 -7.51 2.80
N ILE A 268 0.75 -7.73 2.88
CA ILE A 268 1.43 -8.77 2.09
C ILE A 268 0.77 -10.12 2.34
N GLU A 269 0.51 -10.50 3.60
CA GLU A 269 -0.16 -11.75 3.96
C GLU A 269 -1.60 -11.82 3.42
N SER A 270 -2.36 -10.74 3.55
CA SER A 270 -3.76 -10.70 3.11
C SER A 270 -3.88 -10.75 1.60
N PHE A 271 -2.98 -10.09 0.86
CA PHE A 271 -2.96 -10.04 -0.60
C PHE A 271 -2.18 -11.18 -1.26
N LYS A 272 -1.58 -12.07 -0.47
CA LYS A 272 -0.85 -13.24 -0.98
C LYS A 272 -1.66 -14.04 -2.00
N THR A 273 -2.97 -14.17 -1.80
CA THR A 273 -3.86 -14.86 -2.74
C THR A 273 -4.08 -14.11 -4.06
N THR A 274 -4.02 -12.78 -4.08
CA THR A 274 -4.08 -11.96 -5.31
C THR A 274 -2.73 -11.97 -6.00
N LEU A 275 -1.64 -11.85 -5.24
CA LEU A 275 -0.29 -11.96 -5.74
C LEU A 275 0.06 -13.38 -6.23
N ASP A 276 -0.63 -14.40 -5.73
CA ASP A 276 -0.52 -15.77 -6.27
C ASP A 276 -1.01 -15.87 -7.73
N ASP A 277 -1.79 -14.91 -8.23
CA ASP A 277 -2.13 -14.86 -9.67
C ASP A 277 -0.86 -14.64 -10.51
N LEU A 278 0.17 -13.98 -9.98
CA LEU A 278 1.49 -13.82 -10.59
C LEU A 278 2.21 -15.16 -10.79
N ARG A 279 2.00 -16.16 -9.91
CA ARG A 279 2.61 -17.50 -10.04
C ARG A 279 2.19 -18.25 -11.31
N SER A 280 1.12 -17.82 -11.94
CA SER A 280 0.66 -18.40 -13.19
C SER A 280 1.21 -17.69 -14.43
N ALA A 281 1.94 -16.61 -14.25
CA ALA A 281 2.54 -15.87 -15.36
C ALA A 281 3.71 -16.65 -15.96
N ASP A 282 3.80 -16.60 -17.30
CA ASP A 282 4.95 -17.10 -18.05
C ASP A 282 6.07 -16.04 -18.11
N LEU A 283 5.71 -14.76 -17.93
CA LEU A 283 6.61 -13.62 -17.98
C LEU A 283 6.10 -12.51 -17.06
N LEU A 284 6.99 -11.86 -16.34
CA LEU A 284 6.71 -10.61 -15.63
C LEU A 284 7.31 -9.44 -16.43
N ILE A 285 6.50 -8.45 -16.76
CA ILE A 285 6.97 -7.17 -17.26
C ILE A 285 7.14 -6.23 -16.06
N HIS A 286 8.38 -5.94 -15.72
CA HIS A 286 8.72 -5.03 -14.65
C HIS A 286 8.82 -3.61 -15.21
N LEU A 287 7.79 -2.80 -14.95
CA LEU A 287 7.73 -1.38 -15.36
C LEU A 287 8.44 -0.50 -14.35
N VAL A 288 9.26 0.39 -14.89
CA VAL A 288 9.99 1.42 -14.15
C VAL A 288 9.74 2.78 -14.81
N ASP A 289 9.48 3.82 -14.03
CA ASP A 289 9.45 5.19 -14.53
C ASP A 289 10.87 5.68 -14.77
N VAL A 290 11.21 5.96 -16.03
CA VAL A 290 12.57 6.38 -16.41
C VAL A 290 12.96 7.75 -15.83
N ASN A 291 11.97 8.58 -15.50
CA ASN A 291 12.18 9.92 -14.95
C ASN A 291 12.37 9.93 -13.42
N ASP A 292 12.11 8.81 -12.76
CA ASP A 292 12.20 8.74 -11.31
C ASP A 292 13.68 8.76 -10.86
N PRO A 293 14.11 9.76 -10.06
CA PRO A 293 15.49 9.84 -9.59
C PRO A 293 15.89 8.66 -8.70
N GLU A 294 14.92 7.95 -8.11
CA GLU A 294 15.16 6.79 -7.24
C GLU A 294 14.72 5.47 -7.91
N LYS A 295 14.62 5.44 -9.24
CA LYS A 295 14.17 4.27 -10.00
C LYS A 295 14.89 2.98 -9.62
N GLU A 296 16.23 3.05 -9.41
CA GLU A 296 17.03 1.87 -9.05
C GLU A 296 16.70 1.33 -7.66
N LEU A 297 16.43 2.22 -6.70
CA LEU A 297 16.02 1.82 -5.34
C LEU A 297 14.64 1.19 -5.37
N LYS A 298 13.69 1.81 -6.07
CA LYS A 298 12.34 1.30 -6.26
C LYS A 298 12.33 -0.04 -7.00
N GLN A 299 13.19 -0.20 -8.01
CA GLN A 299 13.38 -1.47 -8.73
C GLN A 299 13.88 -2.58 -7.80
N LYS A 300 14.90 -2.29 -6.98
CA LYS A 300 15.42 -3.25 -6.00
C LYS A 300 14.36 -3.67 -4.98
N GLU A 301 13.52 -2.75 -4.54
CA GLU A 301 12.43 -3.06 -3.60
C GLU A 301 11.36 -3.96 -4.23
N VAL A 302 10.99 -3.71 -5.49
CA VAL A 302 10.09 -4.60 -6.23
C VAL A 302 10.68 -6.01 -6.35
N ILE A 303 11.96 -6.13 -6.72
CA ILE A 303 12.66 -7.42 -6.84
C ILE A 303 12.67 -8.15 -5.48
N LYS A 304 12.93 -7.43 -4.38
CA LYS A 304 12.89 -7.98 -3.02
C LYS A 304 11.51 -8.54 -2.68
N ILE A 305 10.44 -7.78 -2.95
CA ILE A 305 9.06 -8.23 -2.71
C ILE A 305 8.74 -9.47 -3.56
N LEU A 306 9.13 -9.50 -4.83
CA LEU A 306 8.96 -10.67 -5.70
C LEU A 306 9.70 -11.90 -5.15
N LYS A 307 10.89 -11.71 -4.59
CA LYS A 307 11.65 -12.77 -3.92
C LYS A 307 10.95 -13.28 -2.66
N ASP A 308 10.44 -12.37 -1.82
CA ASP A 308 9.70 -12.73 -0.59
C ASP A 308 8.40 -13.49 -0.90
N LEU A 309 7.84 -13.28 -2.09
CA LEU A 309 6.68 -14.00 -2.63
C LEU A 309 7.05 -15.31 -3.36
N ASN A 310 8.34 -15.66 -3.46
CA ASN A 310 8.86 -16.79 -4.24
C ASN A 310 8.43 -16.73 -5.72
N LEU A 311 8.62 -15.57 -6.36
CA LEU A 311 8.30 -15.31 -7.77
C LEU A 311 9.56 -15.02 -8.61
N ASN A 312 10.75 -15.17 -8.04
CA ASN A 312 12.04 -14.91 -8.67
C ASN A 312 12.36 -15.87 -9.84
N ASP A 313 11.73 -17.06 -9.86
CA ASP A 313 11.94 -18.06 -10.92
C ASP A 313 11.20 -17.74 -12.22
N ILE A 314 10.28 -16.79 -12.19
CA ILE A 314 9.53 -16.35 -13.39
C ILE A 314 10.44 -15.40 -14.19
N PRO A 315 10.60 -15.61 -15.51
CA PRO A 315 11.34 -14.69 -16.36
C PRO A 315 10.84 -13.25 -16.20
N GLN A 316 11.76 -12.28 -16.12
CA GLN A 316 11.44 -10.88 -15.96
C GLN A 316 11.97 -10.07 -17.15
N LEU A 317 11.14 -9.17 -17.67
CA LEU A 317 11.49 -8.21 -18.70
C LEU A 317 11.41 -6.80 -18.11
N LEU A 318 12.52 -6.11 -17.99
CA LEU A 318 12.56 -4.73 -17.54
C LEU A 318 12.11 -3.81 -18.68
N VAL A 319 11.18 -2.90 -18.38
CA VAL A 319 10.67 -1.93 -19.33
C VAL A 319 10.68 -0.54 -18.70
N ASN A 320 11.43 0.36 -19.30
CA ASN A 320 11.53 1.77 -18.91
C ASN A 320 10.40 2.55 -19.57
N ASN A 321 9.44 3.01 -18.77
CA ASN A 321 8.24 3.71 -19.23
C ASN A 321 8.36 5.22 -19.05
N LYS A 322 7.42 5.96 -19.64
CA LYS A 322 7.29 7.43 -19.61
C LYS A 322 8.45 8.16 -20.28
N ILE A 323 8.99 7.59 -21.37
CA ILE A 323 10.06 8.25 -22.15
C ILE A 323 9.59 9.55 -22.81
N ASP A 324 8.29 9.73 -22.97
CA ASP A 324 7.67 10.94 -23.49
C ASP A 324 7.97 12.19 -22.65
N ASN A 325 8.24 12.03 -21.37
CA ASN A 325 8.61 13.09 -20.44
C ASN A 325 10.11 13.47 -20.51
N LEU A 326 10.92 12.74 -21.30
CA LEU A 326 12.33 13.04 -21.49
C LEU A 326 12.55 13.95 -22.69
N SER A 327 13.59 14.79 -22.62
CA SER A 327 14.10 15.53 -23.78
C SER A 327 14.69 14.57 -24.82
N ALA A 328 14.69 14.96 -26.10
CA ALA A 328 15.25 14.15 -27.18
C ALA A 328 16.72 13.77 -26.94
N ALA A 329 17.53 14.70 -26.43
CA ALA A 329 18.94 14.44 -26.10
C ALA A 329 19.09 13.37 -25.03
N LYS A 330 18.27 13.41 -23.98
CA LYS A 330 18.32 12.44 -22.89
C LYS A 330 17.84 11.05 -23.31
N LYS A 331 16.88 10.97 -24.24
CA LYS A 331 16.48 9.70 -24.86
C LYS A 331 17.61 9.04 -25.60
N GLN A 332 18.29 9.77 -26.48
CA GLN A 332 19.44 9.28 -27.23
C GLN A 332 20.58 8.83 -26.32
N GLU A 333 20.85 9.59 -25.26
CA GLU A 333 21.87 9.23 -24.27
C GLU A 333 21.54 7.90 -23.59
N LEU A 334 20.30 7.70 -23.12
CA LEU A 334 19.87 6.47 -22.45
C LEU A 334 19.89 5.26 -23.39
N GLU A 335 19.43 5.41 -24.63
CA GLU A 335 19.47 4.35 -25.64
C GLU A 335 20.91 3.97 -26.00
N PHE A 336 21.82 4.93 -26.02
CA PHE A 336 23.26 4.68 -26.26
C PHE A 336 23.91 3.98 -25.07
N GLN A 337 23.61 4.40 -23.84
CA GLN A 337 24.19 3.81 -22.63
C GLN A 337 23.69 2.38 -22.40
N ASN A 338 22.41 2.10 -22.68
CA ASN A 338 21.78 0.81 -22.40
C ASN A 338 20.97 0.32 -23.63
N PRO A 339 21.63 -0.10 -24.72
CA PRO A 339 20.96 -0.46 -25.97
C PRO A 339 20.12 -1.73 -25.90
N LYS A 340 20.21 -2.49 -24.80
CA LYS A 340 19.40 -3.71 -24.56
C LYS A 340 18.13 -3.45 -23.75
N ASP A 341 18.00 -2.25 -23.18
CA ASP A 341 16.83 -1.88 -22.40
C ASP A 341 15.66 -1.54 -23.32
N LEU A 342 14.46 -1.88 -22.88
CA LEU A 342 13.24 -1.49 -23.57
C LEU A 342 12.72 -0.17 -23.02
N TYR A 343 12.49 0.77 -23.92
CA TYR A 343 11.96 2.09 -23.62
C TYR A 343 10.61 2.26 -24.28
N VAL A 344 9.58 2.66 -23.51
CA VAL A 344 8.22 2.82 -24.01
C VAL A 344 7.57 4.10 -23.49
N SER A 345 6.56 4.56 -24.20
CA SER A 345 5.56 5.49 -23.67
C SER A 345 4.22 4.79 -23.67
N ALA A 346 3.72 4.41 -22.52
CA ALA A 346 2.40 3.79 -22.42
C ALA A 346 1.24 4.77 -22.74
N GLU A 347 1.51 6.06 -22.79
CA GLU A 347 0.53 7.11 -23.06
C GLU A 347 0.51 7.53 -24.53
N LYS A 348 1.68 7.58 -25.14
CA LYS A 348 1.84 7.91 -26.57
C LYS A 348 2.22 6.63 -27.31
N ASN A 349 1.24 5.96 -27.90
CA ASN A 349 1.45 4.75 -28.72
C ASN A 349 2.56 4.90 -29.75
#